data_d589e3526811d5e2a3893a54ad1e7479
#
_entry.id   d589e3526811d5e2a3893a54ad1e7479
#
_cell.length_a   1.000
_cell.length_b   1.000
_cell.length_c   1.000
_cell.angle_alpha   90.00
_cell.angle_beta   90.00
_cell.angle_gamma   90.00
#
_symmetry.space_group_name_H-M   'P 1'
#
loop_
_entity.id
_entity.type
_entity.pdbx_description
1 polymer ?
#
loop_
_entity_poly.entity_id
_entity_poly.type
_entity_poly.pdbx_seq_one_letter_code
_entity_poly.pdbx_strand_id
1 'polypeptide(L)'
;MKALSKTERRWERRGNMFQRVQTKEEHFWFEQLWGDFCEERNLMFVERNINPSRFLLIEDEHHIGTVECMKYTVPEQSNSEFFYPFSKNDLVKDLQNVYEIGKLSIAKTSRGRGHFKRLTAILFVHALETKAEWYIAAVTKRMYMYLLTLGFPIEPIDKPFQFHDTLQGVPVRIHARKGATHLYSLKEFRDVIQGNSHAQALIAEYSKNIMLTK
;
A
#
# COMPACT_ATOMS: atom_id res chain seq x y z
N MET A 1 30.78 -14.11 -1.18
CA MET A 1 29.38 -14.08 -1.71
C MET A 1 29.44 -14.35 -3.21
N LYS A 2 28.86 -15.46 -3.70
CA LYS A 2 28.76 -15.73 -5.14
C LYS A 2 27.63 -14.86 -5.72
N ALA A 3 27.96 -14.08 -6.77
CA ALA A 3 26.94 -13.36 -7.51
C ALA A 3 26.02 -14.37 -8.21
N LEU A 4 24.71 -14.22 -8.01
CA LEU A 4 23.70 -15.04 -8.67
C LEU A 4 23.82 -14.90 -10.20
N SER A 5 23.68 -16.01 -10.91
CA SER A 5 23.72 -16.04 -12.38
C SER A 5 22.54 -15.25 -12.96
N LYS A 6 22.64 -14.85 -14.25
CA LYS A 6 21.55 -14.15 -14.97
C LYS A 6 20.24 -14.96 -14.98
N THR A 7 20.36 -16.30 -14.97
CA THR A 7 19.23 -17.24 -14.96
C THR A 7 18.59 -17.33 -13.57
N GLU A 8 19.38 -17.36 -12.49
CA GLU A 8 18.86 -17.36 -11.11
C GLU A 8 18.15 -16.04 -10.79
N ARG A 9 18.71 -14.90 -11.22
CA ARG A 9 18.03 -13.60 -11.14
C ARG A 9 16.71 -13.55 -11.93
N ARG A 10 16.60 -14.31 -13.02
CA ARG A 10 15.36 -14.40 -13.84
C ARG A 10 14.29 -15.26 -13.13
N TRP A 11 14.68 -16.29 -12.38
CA TRP A 11 13.76 -17.12 -11.59
C TRP A 11 13.25 -16.39 -10.35
N GLU A 12 14.10 -15.64 -9.66
CA GLU A 12 13.68 -14.77 -8.54
C GLU A 12 12.69 -13.71 -9.01
N ARG A 13 12.86 -13.14 -10.22
CA ARG A 13 11.91 -12.16 -10.78
C ARG A 13 10.55 -12.78 -11.15
N ARG A 14 10.49 -14.04 -11.57
CA ARG A 14 9.20 -14.71 -11.91
C ARG A 14 8.33 -15.01 -10.70
N GLY A 15 8.89 -15.04 -9.50
CA GLY A 15 8.15 -15.24 -8.25
C GLY A 15 7.71 -13.95 -7.55
N ASN A 16 8.33 -12.81 -7.86
CA ASN A 16 8.02 -11.55 -7.19
C ASN A 16 6.88 -10.83 -7.90
N MET A 17 5.72 -10.82 -7.25
CA MET A 17 4.53 -10.08 -7.70
C MET A 17 4.68 -8.56 -7.55
N PHE A 18 5.66 -8.10 -6.80
CA PHE A 18 5.97 -6.69 -6.59
C PHE A 18 7.46 -6.52 -6.27
N GLN A 19 7.94 -5.31 -6.46
CA GLN A 19 9.31 -4.92 -6.08
C GLN A 19 9.31 -3.55 -5.40
N ARG A 20 10.26 -3.35 -4.49
CA ARG A 20 10.54 -2.04 -3.94
C ARG A 20 11.33 -1.22 -4.96
N VAL A 21 10.93 0.03 -5.13
CA VAL A 21 11.62 0.99 -6.02
C VAL A 21 12.96 1.39 -5.41
N GLN A 22 14.05 1.15 -6.12
CA GLN A 22 15.43 1.41 -5.67
C GLN A 22 16.30 2.09 -6.75
N THR A 23 16.02 1.82 -8.02
CA THR A 23 16.79 2.33 -9.14
C THR A 23 16.11 3.54 -9.79
N LYS A 24 16.88 4.34 -10.55
CA LYS A 24 16.32 5.47 -11.30
C LYS A 24 15.27 5.03 -12.33
N GLU A 25 15.46 3.87 -12.95
CA GLU A 25 14.52 3.30 -13.90
C GLU A 25 13.20 2.92 -13.23
N GLU A 26 13.26 2.27 -12.06
CA GLU A 26 12.07 1.94 -11.27
C GLU A 26 11.33 3.18 -10.78
N HIS A 27 12.06 4.23 -10.37
CA HIS A 27 11.49 5.54 -10.04
C HIS A 27 10.74 6.13 -11.25
N PHE A 28 11.34 6.09 -12.44
CA PHE A 28 10.70 6.56 -13.67
C PHE A 28 9.38 5.82 -13.93
N TRP A 29 9.36 4.50 -13.85
CA TRP A 29 8.14 3.70 -14.05
C TRP A 29 7.08 3.98 -12.99
N PHE A 30 7.49 4.17 -11.74
CA PHE A 30 6.57 4.53 -10.65
C PHE A 30 5.87 5.87 -10.92
N GLU A 31 6.65 6.89 -11.25
CA GLU A 31 6.11 8.24 -11.53
C GLU A 31 5.24 8.25 -12.80
N GLN A 32 5.63 7.51 -13.85
CA GLN A 32 4.84 7.39 -15.07
C GLN A 32 3.46 6.78 -14.77
N LEU A 33 3.41 5.61 -14.12
CA LEU A 33 2.14 4.95 -13.78
C LEU A 33 1.24 5.79 -12.87
N TRP A 34 1.84 6.50 -11.92
CA TRP A 34 1.09 7.39 -11.04
C TRP A 34 0.62 8.65 -11.78
N GLY A 35 1.44 9.22 -12.63
CA GLY A 35 1.09 10.36 -13.49
C GLY A 35 -0.09 10.02 -14.40
N ASP A 36 -0.03 8.89 -15.11
CA ASP A 36 -1.12 8.41 -15.97
C ASP A 36 -2.44 8.25 -15.19
N PHE A 37 -2.34 7.76 -13.94
CA PHE A 37 -3.52 7.64 -13.06
C PHE A 37 -4.08 9.01 -12.65
N CYS A 38 -3.21 9.96 -12.31
CA CYS A 38 -3.61 11.32 -11.96
C CYS A 38 -4.29 12.01 -13.15
N GLU A 39 -3.72 11.91 -14.34
CA GLU A 39 -4.29 12.47 -15.57
C GLU A 39 -5.67 11.86 -15.87
N GLU A 40 -5.78 10.54 -15.83
CA GLU A 40 -7.06 9.84 -16.06
C GLU A 40 -8.16 10.29 -15.09
N ARG A 41 -7.79 10.61 -13.85
CA ARG A 41 -8.74 10.94 -12.77
C ARG A 41 -8.87 12.44 -12.54
N ASN A 42 -8.17 13.26 -13.31
CA ASN A 42 -8.05 14.68 -13.09
C ASN A 42 -7.65 15.00 -11.63
N LEU A 43 -6.70 14.21 -11.08
CA LEU A 43 -6.18 14.42 -9.75
C LEU A 43 -4.95 15.32 -9.80
N MET A 44 -4.81 16.18 -8.80
CA MET A 44 -3.59 16.96 -8.63
C MET A 44 -2.43 16.03 -8.27
N PHE A 45 -1.33 16.16 -9.01
CA PHE A 45 -0.08 15.48 -8.67
C PHE A 45 0.56 16.22 -7.47
N VAL A 46 0.66 15.52 -6.34
CA VAL A 46 1.25 16.06 -5.10
C VAL A 46 2.49 15.25 -4.73
N GLU A 47 3.59 15.93 -4.47
CA GLU A 47 4.85 15.33 -4.02
C GLU A 47 5.40 16.10 -2.82
N ARG A 48 5.07 15.64 -1.63
CA ARG A 48 5.53 16.19 -0.35
C ARG A 48 6.34 15.19 0.46
N ASN A 49 6.14 13.91 0.19
CA ASN A 49 6.76 12.83 0.94
C ASN A 49 8.28 12.81 0.76
N ILE A 50 8.99 12.73 1.87
CA ILE A 50 10.46 12.63 1.89
C ILE A 50 10.85 11.18 2.19
N ASN A 51 11.64 10.57 1.30
CA ASN A 51 12.10 9.18 1.41
C ASN A 51 10.98 8.14 1.63
N PRO A 52 9.89 8.17 0.86
CA PRO A 52 8.84 7.17 0.98
C PRO A 52 9.31 5.78 0.53
N SER A 53 8.69 4.74 1.09
CA SER A 53 8.79 3.39 0.56
C SER A 53 7.85 3.26 -0.63
N ARG A 54 8.38 3.09 -1.83
CA ARG A 54 7.64 2.94 -3.08
C ARG A 54 7.71 1.52 -3.59
N PHE A 55 6.62 1.04 -4.14
CA PHE A 55 6.51 -0.32 -4.67
C PHE A 55 5.83 -0.30 -6.05
N LEU A 56 6.35 -1.13 -6.94
CA LEU A 56 5.76 -1.44 -8.23
C LEU A 56 5.13 -2.82 -8.18
N LEU A 57 3.89 -2.92 -8.63
CA LEU A 57 3.21 -4.19 -8.88
C LEU A 57 3.62 -4.72 -10.25
N ILE A 58 3.96 -6.01 -10.35
CA ILE A 58 4.49 -6.63 -11.56
C ILE A 58 3.59 -7.77 -12.03
N GLU A 59 3.33 -7.83 -13.33
CA GLU A 59 2.69 -8.96 -14.01
C GLU A 59 3.41 -9.20 -15.34
N ASP A 60 3.83 -10.42 -15.59
CA ASP A 60 4.52 -10.82 -16.83
C ASP A 60 5.64 -9.87 -17.25
N GLU A 61 6.50 -9.49 -16.29
CA GLU A 61 7.62 -8.55 -16.45
C GLU A 61 7.19 -7.08 -16.69
N HIS A 62 5.89 -6.76 -16.67
CA HIS A 62 5.37 -5.40 -16.82
C HIS A 62 5.00 -4.78 -15.46
N HIS A 63 5.28 -3.49 -15.32
CA HIS A 63 4.83 -2.71 -14.19
C HIS A 63 3.37 -2.30 -14.41
N ILE A 64 2.48 -2.71 -13.52
CA ILE A 64 1.03 -2.54 -13.68
C ILE A 64 0.34 -1.78 -12.55
N GLY A 65 1.09 -1.34 -11.56
CA GLY A 65 0.51 -0.59 -10.45
C GLY A 65 1.56 -0.04 -9.49
N THR A 66 1.13 0.86 -8.62
CA THR A 66 1.97 1.58 -7.67
C THR A 66 1.37 1.56 -6.27
N VAL A 67 2.24 1.59 -5.25
CA VAL A 67 1.90 1.89 -3.86
C VAL A 67 3.03 2.69 -3.24
N GLU A 68 2.70 3.74 -2.51
CA GLU A 68 3.63 4.50 -1.71
C GLU A 68 3.23 4.40 -0.24
N CYS A 69 4.20 4.16 0.65
CA CYS A 69 4.03 4.19 2.09
C CYS A 69 5.09 5.09 2.70
N MET A 70 4.69 5.98 3.61
CA MET A 70 5.61 6.83 4.34
C MET A 70 5.26 6.88 5.82
N LYS A 71 6.26 6.94 6.69
CA LYS A 71 6.04 7.15 8.11
C LYS A 71 5.47 8.56 8.31
N TYR A 72 4.29 8.61 8.92
CA TYR A 72 3.61 9.87 9.20
C TYR A 72 4.16 10.49 10.49
N THR A 73 5.04 11.47 10.37
CA THR A 73 5.71 12.14 11.51
C THR A 73 5.61 13.66 11.43
N VAL A 74 5.67 14.20 10.23
CA VAL A 74 5.68 15.65 9.97
C VAL A 74 4.55 15.96 8.98
N PRO A 75 3.46 16.61 9.42
CA PRO A 75 2.30 16.86 8.56
C PRO A 75 2.63 17.56 7.25
N GLU A 76 3.55 18.54 7.28
CA GLU A 76 3.94 19.33 6.10
C GLU A 76 4.63 18.47 5.03
N GLN A 77 5.16 17.32 5.40
CA GLN A 77 5.81 16.37 4.50
C GLN A 77 4.87 15.24 4.04
N SER A 78 3.59 15.31 4.39
CA SER A 78 2.60 14.28 4.06
C SER A 78 1.79 14.68 2.82
N ASN A 79 1.68 13.77 1.85
CA ASN A 79 0.77 13.93 0.72
C ASN A 79 -0.69 13.86 1.17
N SER A 80 -0.99 13.03 2.18
CA SER A 80 -2.35 12.86 2.72
C SER A 80 -2.87 14.14 3.37
N GLU A 81 -2.01 14.90 4.05
CA GLU A 81 -2.36 16.20 4.66
C GLU A 81 -2.79 17.27 3.64
N PHE A 82 -2.33 17.15 2.40
CA PHE A 82 -2.78 18.04 1.33
C PHE A 82 -4.27 17.88 1.05
N PHE A 83 -4.79 16.67 1.15
CA PHE A 83 -6.19 16.37 0.85
C PHE A 83 -7.09 16.51 2.07
N TYR A 84 -6.60 16.15 3.25
CA TYR A 84 -7.35 16.18 4.49
C TYR A 84 -6.41 16.42 5.68
N PRO A 85 -6.74 17.32 6.64
CA PRO A 85 -5.88 17.68 7.76
C PRO A 85 -5.88 16.59 8.86
N PHE A 86 -5.23 15.46 8.60
CA PHE A 86 -5.14 14.33 9.54
C PHE A 86 -4.56 14.72 10.89
N SER A 87 -3.56 15.62 10.91
CA SER A 87 -2.91 16.11 12.13
C SER A 87 -3.85 16.82 13.10
N LYS A 88 -4.96 17.37 12.59
CA LYS A 88 -5.97 18.08 13.38
C LYS A 88 -7.10 17.17 13.87
N ASN A 89 -7.11 15.90 13.45
CA ASN A 89 -8.19 14.98 13.80
C ASN A 89 -7.88 14.24 15.10
N ASP A 90 -8.80 14.30 16.07
CA ASP A 90 -8.64 13.68 17.38
C ASP A 90 -8.45 12.16 17.33
N LEU A 91 -8.93 11.49 16.28
CA LEU A 91 -8.76 10.05 16.09
C LEU A 91 -7.40 9.66 15.51
N VAL A 92 -6.55 10.64 15.18
CA VAL A 92 -5.24 10.41 14.55
C VAL A 92 -4.09 10.99 15.36
N LYS A 93 -4.26 12.18 15.97
CA LYS A 93 -3.18 12.95 16.60
C LYS A 93 -2.39 12.19 17.68
N ASP A 94 -3.05 11.28 18.41
CA ASP A 94 -2.46 10.50 19.52
C ASP A 94 -2.03 9.09 19.09
N LEU A 95 -2.20 8.73 17.82
CA LEU A 95 -1.79 7.42 17.31
C LEU A 95 -0.26 7.31 17.25
N GLN A 96 0.24 6.13 17.57
CA GLN A 96 1.66 5.83 17.49
C GLN A 96 1.98 4.99 16.27
N ASN A 97 3.23 5.09 15.79
CA ASN A 97 3.75 4.31 14.67
C ASN A 97 2.83 4.29 13.44
N VAL A 98 2.38 5.49 13.04
CA VAL A 98 1.46 5.72 11.93
C VAL A 98 2.22 5.82 10.62
N TYR A 99 1.67 5.22 9.57
CA TYR A 99 2.12 5.37 8.20
C TYR A 99 0.98 5.88 7.33
N GLU A 100 1.29 6.70 6.34
CA GLU A 100 0.34 7.01 5.28
C GLU A 100 0.46 6.03 4.12
N ILE A 101 -0.68 5.74 3.48
CA ILE A 101 -0.75 5.02 2.21
C ILE A 101 -1.16 6.03 1.15
N GLY A 102 -0.31 6.19 0.15
CA GLY A 102 -0.56 7.06 -1.00
C GLY A 102 -0.25 6.37 -2.32
N LYS A 103 -0.52 7.07 -3.41
CA LYS A 103 -0.19 6.68 -4.78
C LYS A 103 -0.55 5.22 -5.11
N LEU A 104 -1.67 4.73 -4.54
CA LEU A 104 -2.17 3.39 -4.80
C LEU A 104 -2.96 3.37 -6.09
N SER A 105 -2.39 2.76 -7.12
CA SER A 105 -3.00 2.68 -8.44
C SER A 105 -2.80 1.33 -9.14
N ILE A 106 -3.69 1.05 -10.09
CA ILE A 106 -3.52 -0.03 -11.06
C ILE A 106 -3.71 0.58 -12.45
N ALA A 107 -2.80 0.29 -13.37
CA ALA A 107 -2.86 0.72 -14.75
C ALA A 107 -4.23 0.36 -15.37
N LYS A 108 -4.80 1.26 -16.16
CA LYS A 108 -6.15 1.12 -16.73
C LYS A 108 -6.38 -0.20 -17.44
N THR A 109 -5.39 -0.65 -18.21
CA THR A 109 -5.40 -1.90 -18.97
C THR A 109 -5.39 -3.16 -18.12
N SER A 110 -4.98 -3.04 -16.84
CA SER A 110 -4.84 -4.17 -15.91
C SER A 110 -5.94 -4.22 -14.84
N ARG A 111 -6.89 -3.27 -14.84
CA ARG A 111 -8.01 -3.24 -13.88
C ARG A 111 -9.01 -4.36 -14.13
N GLY A 112 -9.73 -4.75 -13.09
CA GLY A 112 -10.76 -5.80 -13.16
C GLY A 112 -10.22 -7.23 -13.17
N ARG A 113 -8.88 -7.43 -13.12
CA ARG A 113 -8.22 -8.75 -13.14
C ARG A 113 -7.83 -9.27 -11.75
N GLY A 114 -8.34 -8.69 -10.67
CA GLY A 114 -8.07 -9.15 -9.30
C GLY A 114 -6.75 -8.66 -8.70
N HIS A 115 -6.01 -7.76 -9.37
CA HIS A 115 -4.70 -7.27 -8.91
C HIS A 115 -4.74 -6.49 -7.59
N PHE A 116 -5.92 -6.04 -7.15
CA PHE A 116 -6.07 -5.37 -5.87
C PHE A 116 -5.54 -6.23 -4.70
N LYS A 117 -5.75 -7.56 -4.75
CA LYS A 117 -5.22 -8.48 -3.73
C LYS A 117 -3.69 -8.46 -3.65
N ARG A 118 -3.02 -8.27 -4.79
CA ARG A 118 -1.56 -8.14 -4.84
C ARG A 118 -1.09 -6.81 -4.25
N LEU A 119 -1.82 -5.71 -4.47
CA LEU A 119 -1.54 -4.43 -3.82
C LEU A 119 -1.69 -4.52 -2.30
N THR A 120 -2.71 -5.22 -1.81
CA THR A 120 -2.87 -5.44 -0.36
C THR A 120 -1.77 -6.33 0.21
N ALA A 121 -1.16 -7.22 -0.58
CA ALA A 121 0.00 -8.00 -0.15
C ALA A 121 1.23 -7.11 0.08
N ILE A 122 1.42 -6.06 -0.72
CA ILE A 122 2.48 -5.07 -0.48
C ILE A 122 2.27 -4.41 0.88
N LEU A 123 1.06 -3.94 1.17
CA LEU A 123 0.74 -3.29 2.44
C LEU A 123 0.91 -4.24 3.63
N PHE A 124 0.56 -5.51 3.45
CA PHE A 124 0.77 -6.55 4.46
C PHE A 124 2.26 -6.73 4.78
N VAL A 125 3.10 -6.91 3.76
CA VAL A 125 4.56 -7.06 3.93
C VAL A 125 5.14 -5.81 4.58
N HIS A 126 4.80 -4.62 4.10
CA HIS A 126 5.23 -3.36 4.67
C HIS A 126 4.83 -3.22 6.15
N ALA A 127 3.62 -3.62 6.52
CA ALA A 127 3.16 -3.59 7.92
C ALA A 127 4.00 -4.48 8.83
N LEU A 128 4.37 -5.68 8.36
CA LEU A 128 5.22 -6.61 9.12
C LEU A 128 6.66 -6.09 9.26
N GLU A 129 7.25 -5.58 8.16
CA GLU A 129 8.62 -5.05 8.15
C GLU A 129 8.78 -3.85 9.08
N THR A 130 7.83 -2.90 9.02
CA THR A 130 7.92 -1.63 9.73
C THR A 130 7.28 -1.68 11.13
N LYS A 131 6.60 -2.78 11.45
CA LYS A 131 5.79 -2.92 12.67
C LYS A 131 4.76 -1.79 12.79
N ALA A 132 4.20 -1.35 11.65
CA ALA A 132 3.18 -0.31 11.63
C ALA A 132 2.01 -0.69 12.54
N GLU A 133 1.54 0.27 13.35
CA GLU A 133 0.34 0.09 14.16
C GLU A 133 -0.90 0.59 13.42
N TRP A 134 -0.73 1.70 12.72
CA TRP A 134 -1.81 2.35 11.99
C TRP A 134 -1.38 2.78 10.61
N TYR A 135 -2.35 2.73 9.70
CA TYR A 135 -2.29 3.44 8.44
C TYR A 135 -3.34 4.53 8.39
N ILE A 136 -3.01 5.64 7.75
CA ILE A 136 -3.96 6.68 7.34
C ILE A 136 -3.95 6.80 5.82
N ALA A 137 -5.08 7.16 5.24
CA ALA A 137 -5.21 7.41 3.81
C ALA A 137 -6.43 8.27 3.50
N ALA A 138 -6.35 9.06 2.44
CA ALA A 138 -7.49 9.66 1.78
C ALA A 138 -7.88 8.76 0.61
N VAL A 139 -8.94 7.97 0.76
CA VAL A 139 -9.39 7.02 -0.27
C VAL A 139 -10.62 7.54 -1.00
N THR A 140 -10.80 7.17 -2.28
CA THR A 140 -12.05 7.51 -2.96
C THR A 140 -13.23 6.80 -2.30
N LYS A 141 -14.42 7.43 -2.30
CA LYS A 141 -15.65 6.83 -1.76
C LYS A 141 -15.92 5.45 -2.35
N ARG A 142 -15.64 5.25 -3.63
CA ARG A 142 -15.77 3.94 -4.29
C ARG A 142 -14.82 2.89 -3.69
N MET A 143 -13.57 3.25 -3.44
CA MET A 143 -12.59 2.37 -2.82
C MET A 143 -12.98 2.05 -1.38
N TYR A 144 -13.41 3.04 -0.61
CA TYR A 144 -13.91 2.84 0.75
C TYR A 144 -15.05 1.82 0.79
N MET A 145 -16.08 2.00 -0.05
CA MET A 145 -17.22 1.06 -0.12
C MET A 145 -16.77 -0.35 -0.54
N TYR A 146 -15.83 -0.46 -1.48
CA TYR A 146 -15.28 -1.75 -1.90
C TYR A 146 -14.55 -2.46 -0.75
N LEU A 147 -13.72 -1.75 0.01
CA LEU A 147 -13.02 -2.32 1.17
C LEU A 147 -14.00 -2.80 2.26
N LEU A 148 -15.08 -2.07 2.49
CA LEU A 148 -16.15 -2.50 3.40
C LEU A 148 -16.83 -3.80 2.93
N THR A 149 -17.10 -3.95 1.62
CA THR A 149 -17.70 -5.19 1.09
C THR A 149 -16.78 -6.40 1.24
N LEU A 150 -15.46 -6.18 1.30
CA LEU A 150 -14.47 -7.22 1.60
C LEU A 150 -14.34 -7.51 3.10
N GLY A 151 -15.10 -6.84 3.96
CA GLY A 151 -14.98 -6.95 5.42
C GLY A 151 -13.66 -6.38 5.97
N PHE A 152 -12.99 -5.52 5.21
CA PHE A 152 -11.70 -4.95 5.63
C PHE A 152 -11.90 -3.99 6.80
N PRO A 153 -11.08 -4.04 7.87
CA PRO A 153 -11.21 -3.21 9.06
C PRO A 153 -10.74 -1.77 8.83
N ILE A 154 -11.47 -1.05 7.98
CA ILE A 154 -11.24 0.36 7.64
C ILE A 154 -12.25 1.23 8.37
N GLU A 155 -11.77 2.27 9.03
CA GLU A 155 -12.57 3.18 9.84
C GLU A 155 -12.52 4.59 9.23
N PRO A 156 -13.67 5.20 8.89
CA PRO A 156 -13.69 6.60 8.50
C PRO A 156 -13.46 7.45 9.76
N ILE A 157 -12.64 8.49 9.63
CA ILE A 157 -12.33 9.40 10.75
C ILE A 157 -13.12 10.70 10.69
N ASP A 158 -13.75 10.97 9.55
CA ASP A 158 -14.62 12.13 9.34
C ASP A 158 -15.56 11.88 8.16
N LYS A 159 -16.41 12.87 7.88
CA LYS A 159 -17.31 12.89 6.72
C LYS A 159 -16.51 12.87 5.41
N PRO A 160 -17.11 12.35 4.32
CA PRO A 160 -16.51 12.46 3.00
C PRO A 160 -16.23 13.93 2.63
N PHE A 161 -15.13 14.17 1.94
CA PHE A 161 -14.71 15.47 1.43
C PHE A 161 -14.54 15.44 -0.10
N GLN A 162 -14.36 16.61 -0.73
CA GLN A 162 -14.13 16.68 -2.17
C GLN A 162 -12.63 16.70 -2.48
N PHE A 163 -12.17 15.72 -3.29
CA PHE A 163 -10.85 15.81 -3.93
C PHE A 163 -10.87 16.88 -5.03
N HIS A 164 -11.93 16.88 -5.82
CA HIS A 164 -12.31 17.87 -6.85
C HIS A 164 -13.79 17.71 -7.18
N ASP A 165 -14.33 18.47 -8.12
CA ASP A 165 -15.78 18.63 -8.39
C ASP A 165 -16.58 17.33 -8.53
N THR A 166 -15.97 16.27 -9.06
CA THR A 166 -16.64 15.00 -9.34
C THR A 166 -16.15 13.82 -8.48
N LEU A 167 -15.13 14.01 -7.66
CA LEU A 167 -14.51 12.92 -6.91
C LEU A 167 -14.53 13.16 -5.39
N GLN A 168 -15.30 12.33 -4.69
CA GLN A 168 -15.36 12.34 -3.24
C GLN A 168 -14.30 11.44 -2.62
N GLY A 169 -13.62 11.96 -1.59
CA GLY A 169 -12.70 11.26 -0.71
C GLY A 169 -13.33 10.91 0.63
N VAL A 170 -12.83 9.87 1.26
CA VAL A 170 -13.12 9.51 2.64
C VAL A 170 -11.78 9.44 3.38
N PRO A 171 -11.58 10.25 4.43
CA PRO A 171 -10.39 10.13 5.24
C PRO A 171 -10.56 8.93 6.15
N VAL A 172 -9.56 8.05 6.17
CA VAL A 172 -9.66 6.78 6.89
C VAL A 172 -8.42 6.51 7.72
N ARG A 173 -8.61 5.69 8.76
CA ARG A 173 -7.54 4.99 9.46
C ARG A 173 -7.76 3.48 9.37
N ILE A 174 -6.67 2.73 9.39
CA ILE A 174 -6.68 1.27 9.33
C ILE A 174 -5.73 0.77 10.39
N HIS A 175 -6.23 -0.06 11.31
CA HIS A 175 -5.37 -0.73 12.26
C HIS A 175 -4.57 -1.81 11.54
N ALA A 176 -3.26 -1.61 11.35
CA ALA A 176 -2.41 -2.44 10.52
C ALA A 176 -2.43 -3.92 10.92
N ARG A 177 -2.35 -4.23 12.22
CA ARG A 177 -2.40 -5.59 12.74
C ARG A 177 -3.74 -6.29 12.45
N LYS A 178 -4.87 -5.60 12.70
CA LYS A 178 -6.22 -6.14 12.38
C LYS A 178 -6.37 -6.35 10.87
N GLY A 179 -5.90 -5.39 10.06
CA GLY A 179 -5.88 -5.48 8.60
C GLY A 179 -5.06 -6.67 8.12
N ALA A 180 -3.85 -6.86 8.64
CA ALA A 180 -2.99 -7.99 8.31
C ALA A 180 -3.63 -9.33 8.70
N THR A 181 -4.22 -9.42 9.90
CA THR A 181 -4.93 -10.63 10.36
C THR A 181 -6.12 -10.95 9.46
N HIS A 182 -6.92 -9.93 9.11
CA HIS A 182 -8.05 -10.10 8.20
C HIS A 182 -7.59 -10.60 6.82
N LEU A 183 -6.59 -9.97 6.20
CA LEU A 183 -6.04 -10.41 4.92
C LEU A 183 -5.55 -11.85 4.98
N TYR A 184 -4.80 -12.22 6.03
CA TYR A 184 -4.28 -13.58 6.18
C TYR A 184 -5.38 -14.63 6.41
N SER A 185 -6.56 -14.26 6.90
CA SER A 185 -7.71 -15.15 7.02
C SER A 185 -8.30 -15.54 5.66
N LEU A 186 -8.13 -14.70 4.62
CA LEU A 186 -8.65 -14.93 3.29
C LEU A 186 -7.78 -15.94 2.54
N LYS A 187 -8.37 -17.07 2.09
CA LYS A 187 -7.65 -18.11 1.32
C LYS A 187 -6.93 -17.53 0.11
N GLU A 188 -7.66 -16.75 -0.67
CA GLU A 188 -7.15 -16.15 -1.91
C GLU A 188 -5.98 -15.19 -1.69
N PHE A 189 -5.89 -14.57 -0.51
CA PHE A 189 -4.76 -13.74 -0.12
C PHE A 189 -3.55 -14.61 0.26
N ARG A 190 -3.77 -15.71 1.01
CA ARG A 190 -2.70 -16.66 1.33
C ARG A 190 -2.07 -17.24 0.07
N ASP A 191 -2.88 -17.61 -0.93
CA ASP A 191 -2.38 -18.10 -2.22
C ASP A 191 -1.45 -17.08 -2.91
N VAL A 192 -1.79 -15.78 -2.81
CA VAL A 192 -0.96 -14.69 -3.33
C VAL A 192 0.39 -14.59 -2.59
N ILE A 193 0.38 -14.73 -1.26
CA ILE A 193 1.58 -14.59 -0.42
C ILE A 193 2.49 -15.82 -0.51
N GLN A 194 1.95 -17.03 -0.71
CA GLN A 194 2.71 -18.28 -0.76
C GLN A 194 3.82 -18.26 -1.82
N GLY A 195 3.67 -17.50 -2.89
CA GLY A 195 4.69 -17.30 -3.91
C GLY A 195 5.82 -16.31 -3.51
N ASN A 196 5.71 -15.65 -2.35
CA ASN A 196 6.68 -14.64 -1.92
C ASN A 196 7.48 -15.12 -0.70
N SER A 197 8.74 -15.55 -0.90
CA SER A 197 9.61 -16.09 0.15
C SER A 197 9.87 -15.09 1.29
N HIS A 198 10.00 -13.81 0.98
CA HIS A 198 10.20 -12.75 1.98
C HIS A 198 8.96 -12.60 2.88
N ALA A 199 7.76 -12.56 2.30
CA ALA A 199 6.51 -12.52 3.05
C ALA A 199 6.36 -13.75 3.97
N GLN A 200 6.73 -14.94 3.49
CA GLN A 200 6.70 -16.17 4.29
C GLN A 200 7.65 -16.11 5.49
N ALA A 201 8.87 -15.57 5.31
CA ALA A 201 9.82 -15.39 6.41
C ALA A 201 9.27 -14.43 7.48
N LEU A 202 8.70 -13.30 7.08
CA LEU A 202 8.08 -12.33 7.99
C LEU A 202 6.88 -12.91 8.75
N ILE A 203 6.04 -13.71 8.09
CA ILE A 203 4.90 -14.39 8.73
C ILE A 203 5.40 -15.39 9.79
N ALA A 204 6.44 -16.16 9.47
CA ALA A 204 7.02 -17.11 10.41
C ALA A 204 7.58 -16.40 11.66
N GLU A 205 8.26 -15.27 11.49
CA GLU A 205 8.75 -14.44 12.58
C GLU A 205 7.60 -13.85 13.41
N TYR A 206 6.59 -13.28 12.75
CA TYR A 206 5.42 -12.71 13.39
C TYR A 206 4.63 -13.73 14.19
N SER A 207 4.44 -14.94 13.66
CA SER A 207 3.74 -16.03 14.34
C SER A 207 4.47 -16.50 15.61
N LYS A 208 5.82 -16.56 15.56
CA LYS A 208 6.64 -16.88 16.75
C LYS A 208 6.44 -15.85 17.86
N ASN A 209 6.43 -14.57 17.51
CA ASN A 209 6.27 -13.48 18.47
C ASN A 209 4.87 -13.44 19.11
N ILE A 210 3.83 -13.88 18.40
CA ILE A 210 2.46 -13.99 18.97
C ILE A 210 2.35 -15.18 19.94
N MET A 211 3.03 -16.30 19.65
CA MET A 211 3.02 -17.45 20.56
C MET A 211 3.79 -17.20 21.86
N LEU A 212 4.78 -16.30 21.85
CA LEU A 212 5.56 -15.94 23.04
C LEU A 212 4.86 -14.91 23.93
N THR A 213 3.78 -14.28 23.46
CA THR A 213 3.01 -13.24 24.19
C THR A 213 1.67 -13.73 24.74
N LYS A 214 1.39 -15.03 24.67
CA LYS A 214 0.29 -15.73 25.36
C LYS A 214 0.80 -16.45 26.57
#